data_a83ac109023ec6d909b17f85c0a6687a
#
_entry.id   a83ac109023ec6d909b17f85c0a6687a
#
_cell.length_a   1.000
_cell.length_b   1.000
_cell.length_c   1.000
_cell.angle_alpha   90.00
_cell.angle_beta   90.00
_cell.angle_gamma   90.00
#
_symmetry.space_group_name_H-M   'P 1'
#
loop_
_entity.id
_entity.type
_entity.pdbx_description
1 polymer ?
#
loop_
_entity_poly.entity_id
_entity_poly.type
_entity_poly.pdbx_seq_one_letter_code
_entity_poly.pdbx_strand_id
1 'polypeptide(L)'
;MPDLGQLPSAVRERAILTTLGPAPALVVLPESALAPPPVLLWLHGRQANKEIDPGRALRLLRAGIGFIGVDLPGHGERAVDSYQTVEGTLQTILEMSEELDDVHAAIVGDLRVDPEQIAIGGMSAGGMAAAHRLVTPHPYRGMLMEASTGNWAAQAHRPMFQPLSPEALQAQDPMARLATWTPIPVLAQHSRLDEWIRFEGQCAFLEALRERNTDHPVELQAYDQTGAPKEHIGFGKFGAQAKDLCRDFLLRIFESNSRR
;
A
#
# COMPACT_ATOMS: atom_id res chain seq x y z
N MET A 1 3.37 -16.23 18.62
CA MET A 1 3.15 -16.58 17.20
C MET A 1 1.90 -15.87 16.73
N PRO A 2 1.87 -15.33 15.51
CA PRO A 2 0.65 -14.73 14.95
C PRO A 2 -0.50 -15.73 15.00
N ASP A 3 -1.69 -15.26 15.39
CA ASP A 3 -2.89 -16.11 15.40
C ASP A 3 -3.50 -16.17 13.98
N LEU A 4 -3.10 -17.17 13.21
CA LEU A 4 -3.68 -17.43 11.89
C LEU A 4 -5.11 -17.98 11.95
N GLY A 5 -5.65 -18.25 13.15
CA GLY A 5 -7.00 -18.80 13.32
C GLY A 5 -8.11 -17.89 12.78
N GLN A 6 -7.86 -16.59 12.71
CA GLN A 6 -8.81 -15.62 12.17
C GLN A 6 -8.81 -15.53 10.63
N LEU A 7 -7.82 -16.12 9.96
CA LEU A 7 -7.78 -16.13 8.51
C LEU A 7 -8.83 -17.10 7.93
N PRO A 8 -9.48 -16.76 6.81
CA PRO A 8 -10.30 -17.71 6.06
C PRO A 8 -9.51 -18.98 5.73
N SER A 9 -10.16 -20.15 5.78
CA SER A 9 -9.47 -21.45 5.60
C SER A 9 -8.59 -21.48 4.34
N ALA A 10 -9.13 -21.04 3.20
CA ALA A 10 -8.38 -21.01 1.94
C ALA A 10 -7.13 -20.10 1.99
N VAL A 11 -7.14 -19.02 2.77
CA VAL A 11 -5.97 -18.15 2.99
C VAL A 11 -4.99 -18.84 3.93
N ARG A 12 -5.49 -19.39 5.04
CA ARG A 12 -4.68 -20.05 6.07
C ARG A 12 -3.91 -21.27 5.52
N GLU A 13 -4.52 -22.04 4.65
CA GLU A 13 -3.91 -23.20 4.00
C GLU A 13 -2.75 -22.83 3.07
N ARG A 14 -2.71 -21.60 2.60
CA ARG A 14 -1.67 -21.03 1.71
C ARG A 14 -0.75 -20.05 2.40
N ALA A 15 -1.03 -19.71 3.66
CA ALA A 15 -0.28 -18.72 4.42
C ALA A 15 1.11 -19.24 4.80
N ILE A 16 2.12 -18.48 4.42
CA ILE A 16 3.51 -18.67 4.82
C ILE A 16 3.92 -17.45 5.62
N LEU A 17 4.35 -17.65 6.85
CA LEU A 17 5.00 -16.61 7.64
C LEU A 17 6.49 -16.70 7.41
N THR A 18 7.10 -15.59 7.02
CA THR A 18 8.53 -15.49 6.70
C THR A 18 9.04 -14.08 6.99
N THR A 19 10.29 -13.83 6.65
CA THR A 19 10.87 -12.48 6.65
C THR A 19 11.34 -12.16 5.24
N LEU A 20 10.97 -10.99 4.74
CA LEU A 20 11.40 -10.49 3.43
C LEU A 20 12.26 -9.24 3.64
N GLY A 21 13.55 -9.35 3.37
CA GLY A 21 14.51 -8.35 3.80
C GLY A 21 14.42 -8.15 5.32
N PRO A 22 14.23 -6.92 5.83
CA PRO A 22 14.07 -6.66 7.27
C PRO A 22 12.63 -6.88 7.80
N ALA A 23 11.64 -7.12 6.91
CA ALA A 23 10.22 -7.08 7.27
C ALA A 23 9.61 -8.47 7.49
N PRO A 24 9.04 -8.77 8.68
CA PRO A 24 8.17 -9.93 8.86
C PRO A 24 7.01 -9.89 7.88
N ALA A 25 6.69 -11.00 7.25
CA ALA A 25 5.73 -11.08 6.15
C ALA A 25 4.73 -12.22 6.29
N LEU A 26 3.51 -11.97 5.83
CA LEU A 26 2.50 -12.97 5.50
C LEU A 26 2.43 -13.09 3.98
N VAL A 27 2.80 -14.25 3.45
CA VAL A 27 2.76 -14.56 2.02
C VAL A 27 1.63 -15.53 1.75
N VAL A 28 0.76 -15.20 0.78
CA VAL A 28 -0.36 -16.04 0.34
C VAL A 28 -0.31 -16.13 -1.18
N LEU A 29 0.15 -17.25 -1.72
CA LEU A 29 0.27 -17.45 -3.16
C LEU A 29 -0.77 -18.45 -3.68
N PRO A 30 -1.35 -18.18 -4.87
CA PRO A 30 -2.19 -19.15 -5.54
C PRO A 30 -1.38 -20.37 -5.97
N GLU A 31 -2.04 -21.52 -6.06
CA GLU A 31 -1.44 -22.72 -6.64
C GLU A 31 -1.37 -22.53 -8.15
N SER A 32 -0.18 -22.26 -8.67
CA SER A 32 0.05 -22.19 -10.10
C SER A 32 1.04 -23.27 -10.52
N ALA A 33 0.57 -24.19 -11.34
CA ALA A 33 1.42 -25.25 -11.90
C ALA A 33 2.24 -24.76 -13.10
N LEU A 34 1.75 -23.75 -13.82
CA LEU A 34 2.26 -23.35 -15.15
C LEU A 34 3.17 -22.11 -15.11
N ALA A 35 2.81 -21.07 -14.37
CA ALA A 35 3.58 -19.83 -14.34
C ALA A 35 3.62 -19.21 -12.92
N PRO A 36 4.69 -18.47 -12.56
CA PRO A 36 4.71 -17.68 -11.33
C PRO A 36 3.55 -16.66 -11.33
N PRO A 37 2.81 -16.51 -10.22
CA PRO A 37 1.70 -15.58 -10.14
C PRO A 37 2.17 -14.12 -10.03
N PRO A 38 1.37 -13.15 -10.54
CA PRO A 38 1.48 -11.76 -10.17
C PRO A 38 1.18 -11.57 -8.69
N VAL A 39 1.70 -10.52 -8.06
CA VAL A 39 1.50 -10.29 -6.62
C VAL A 39 1.22 -8.82 -6.29
N LEU A 40 0.49 -8.61 -5.19
CA LEU A 40 0.36 -7.34 -4.50
C LEU A 40 1.19 -7.36 -3.22
N LEU A 41 2.18 -6.47 -3.11
CA LEU A 41 2.83 -6.10 -1.85
C LEU A 41 1.95 -5.06 -1.14
N TRP A 42 1.47 -5.41 0.07
CA TRP A 42 0.54 -4.58 0.83
C TRP A 42 1.12 -4.09 2.14
N LEU A 43 1.06 -2.77 2.34
CA LEU A 43 1.54 -2.04 3.51
C LEU A 43 0.34 -1.59 4.35
N HIS A 44 0.25 -2.09 5.58
CA HIS A 44 -0.86 -1.74 6.49
C HIS A 44 -0.76 -0.30 7.02
N GLY A 45 -1.80 0.17 7.71
CA GLY A 45 -1.79 1.45 8.41
C GLY A 45 -1.16 1.36 9.81
N ARG A 46 -0.98 2.53 10.47
CA ARG A 46 -0.49 2.60 11.85
C ARG A 46 -1.38 1.74 12.79
N GLN A 47 -0.76 1.12 13.79
CA GLN A 47 -1.41 0.25 14.78
C GLN A 47 -2.06 -1.02 14.18
N ALA A 48 -1.62 -1.44 13.01
CA ALA A 48 -2.03 -2.69 12.39
C ALA A 48 -0.82 -3.63 12.20
N ASN A 49 -1.02 -4.70 11.47
CA ASN A 49 -0.01 -5.71 11.18
C ASN A 49 -0.27 -6.34 9.80
N LYS A 50 0.60 -7.23 9.37
CA LYS A 50 0.54 -7.92 8.07
C LYS A 50 -0.70 -8.80 7.86
N GLU A 51 -1.39 -9.23 8.95
CA GLU A 51 -2.57 -10.09 8.88
C GLU A 51 -3.89 -9.30 8.79
N ILE A 52 -3.86 -7.97 8.86
CA ILE A 52 -5.06 -7.12 9.06
C ILE A 52 -6.12 -7.24 7.96
N ASP A 53 -5.74 -7.66 6.74
CA ASP A 53 -6.68 -7.65 5.59
C ASP A 53 -6.90 -9.03 4.96
N PRO A 54 -7.41 -10.03 5.71
CA PRO A 54 -7.64 -11.38 5.19
C PRO A 54 -8.68 -11.42 4.07
N GLY A 55 -9.59 -10.47 4.04
CA GLY A 55 -10.61 -10.34 3.00
C GLY A 55 -10.03 -9.94 1.65
N ARG A 56 -8.97 -9.13 1.62
CA ARG A 56 -8.20 -8.79 0.42
C ARG A 56 -7.41 -10.01 -0.06
N ALA A 57 -6.64 -10.63 0.85
CA ALA A 57 -5.87 -11.82 0.54
C ALA A 57 -6.75 -12.91 -0.10
N LEU A 58 -7.96 -13.16 0.44
CA LEU A 58 -8.89 -14.14 -0.11
C LEU A 58 -9.36 -13.80 -1.54
N ARG A 59 -9.68 -12.52 -1.80
CA ARG A 59 -10.12 -12.07 -3.14
C ARG A 59 -9.02 -12.21 -4.18
N LEU A 60 -7.81 -11.81 -3.82
CA LEU A 60 -6.65 -11.90 -4.70
C LEU A 60 -6.29 -13.36 -4.97
N LEU A 61 -6.24 -14.19 -3.94
CA LEU A 61 -6.00 -15.64 -4.07
C LEU A 61 -6.98 -16.29 -5.07
N ARG A 62 -8.28 -15.97 -4.96
CA ARG A 62 -9.32 -16.47 -5.89
C ARG A 62 -9.19 -15.93 -7.31
N ALA A 63 -8.55 -14.80 -7.48
CA ALA A 63 -8.26 -14.18 -8.78
C ALA A 63 -6.92 -14.62 -9.39
N GLY A 64 -6.20 -15.56 -8.75
CA GLY A 64 -4.89 -15.99 -9.23
C GLY A 64 -3.76 -15.00 -8.94
N ILE A 65 -3.98 -14.03 -8.06
CA ILE A 65 -3.01 -13.01 -7.64
C ILE A 65 -2.51 -13.34 -6.24
N GLY A 66 -1.20 -13.31 -6.03
CA GLY A 66 -0.61 -13.45 -4.70
C GLY A 66 -0.80 -12.19 -3.85
N PHE A 67 -0.86 -12.39 -2.53
CA PHE A 67 -0.89 -11.33 -1.54
C PHE A 67 0.34 -11.45 -0.63
N ILE A 68 1.05 -10.35 -0.44
CA ILE A 68 2.20 -10.26 0.46
C ILE A 68 1.94 -9.07 1.39
N GLY A 69 1.56 -9.35 2.64
CA GLY A 69 1.47 -8.34 3.69
C GLY A 69 2.78 -8.30 4.47
N VAL A 70 3.30 -7.11 4.79
CA VAL A 70 4.50 -6.96 5.61
C VAL A 70 4.22 -6.10 6.84
N ASP A 71 4.88 -6.41 7.96
CA ASP A 71 4.85 -5.55 9.13
C ASP A 71 5.69 -4.29 8.88
N LEU A 72 5.10 -3.12 9.06
CA LEU A 72 5.82 -1.85 9.00
C LEU A 72 6.83 -1.73 10.15
N PRO A 73 7.89 -0.90 10.04
CA PRO A 73 8.77 -0.58 11.15
C PRO A 73 8.00 -0.21 12.42
N GLY A 74 8.38 -0.83 13.54
CA GLY A 74 7.73 -0.64 14.83
C GLY A 74 6.33 -1.24 14.98
N HIS A 75 5.89 -2.13 14.08
CA HIS A 75 4.56 -2.75 14.09
C HIS A 75 4.63 -4.29 14.02
N GLY A 76 3.51 -4.94 14.32
CA GLY A 76 3.39 -6.40 14.25
C GLY A 76 4.44 -7.12 15.07
N GLU A 77 5.21 -8.04 14.46
CA GLU A 77 6.25 -8.80 15.14
C GLU A 77 7.50 -7.98 15.52
N ARG A 78 7.62 -6.77 15.00
CA ARG A 78 8.67 -5.81 15.32
C ARG A 78 8.14 -4.55 16.04
N ALA A 79 7.06 -4.71 16.83
CA ALA A 79 6.37 -3.62 17.49
C ALA A 79 7.27 -2.87 18.49
N VAL A 80 7.23 -1.52 18.41
CA VAL A 80 7.90 -0.60 19.32
C VAL A 80 6.92 0.53 19.67
N ASP A 81 6.70 0.81 20.96
CA ASP A 81 5.67 1.73 21.41
C ASP A 81 5.78 3.14 20.82
N SER A 82 6.98 3.67 20.67
CA SER A 82 7.19 5.01 20.09
C SER A 82 6.70 5.14 18.65
N TYR A 83 6.76 4.07 17.87
CA TYR A 83 6.26 4.05 16.48
C TYR A 83 4.74 3.97 16.38
N GLN A 84 4.07 3.48 17.46
CA GLN A 84 2.62 3.35 17.52
C GLN A 84 1.91 4.69 17.73
N THR A 85 2.64 5.75 18.08
CA THR A 85 2.12 7.09 18.30
C THR A 85 1.85 7.84 17.00
N VAL A 86 1.10 8.95 17.06
CA VAL A 86 0.89 9.81 15.88
C VAL A 86 2.20 10.47 15.46
N GLU A 87 3.03 10.87 16.40
CA GLU A 87 4.34 11.48 16.20
C GLU A 87 5.33 10.51 15.54
N GLY A 88 5.33 9.25 15.97
CA GLY A 88 6.19 8.19 15.40
C GLY A 88 5.82 7.72 13.98
N THR A 89 4.64 8.13 13.49
CA THR A 89 4.15 7.68 12.18
C THR A 89 5.09 8.07 11.03
N LEU A 90 5.69 9.25 11.07
CA LEU A 90 6.62 9.68 10.02
C LEU A 90 7.86 8.79 9.95
N GLN A 91 8.41 8.42 11.11
CA GLN A 91 9.55 7.50 11.18
C GLN A 91 9.20 6.15 10.56
N THR A 92 8.02 5.58 10.90
CA THR A 92 7.50 4.37 10.24
C THR A 92 7.46 4.49 8.72
N ILE A 93 6.97 5.63 8.19
CA ILE A 93 6.83 5.86 6.75
C ILE A 93 8.19 5.91 6.07
N LEU A 94 9.13 6.68 6.61
CA LEU A 94 10.45 6.87 6.02
C LEU A 94 11.26 5.57 6.05
N GLU A 95 11.35 4.90 7.20
CA GLU A 95 12.06 3.63 7.32
C GLU A 95 11.45 2.54 6.42
N MET A 96 10.11 2.42 6.35
CA MET A 96 9.49 1.47 5.43
C MET A 96 9.83 1.78 3.97
N SER A 97 9.85 3.06 3.59
CA SER A 97 10.24 3.47 2.24
C SER A 97 11.67 3.07 1.89
N GLU A 98 12.59 3.15 2.86
CA GLU A 98 13.99 2.72 2.70
C GLU A 98 14.12 1.19 2.60
N GLU A 99 13.32 0.46 3.38
CA GLU A 99 13.33 -1.02 3.40
C GLU A 99 12.72 -1.66 2.14
N LEU A 100 11.92 -0.92 1.36
CA LEU A 100 11.15 -1.49 0.24
C LEU A 100 12.01 -2.11 -0.86
N ASP A 101 13.25 -1.67 -1.05
CA ASP A 101 14.17 -2.27 -2.02
C ASP A 101 14.64 -3.65 -1.56
N ASP A 102 14.97 -3.80 -0.29
CA ASP A 102 15.37 -5.08 0.29
C ASP A 102 14.19 -6.05 0.33
N VAL A 103 13.00 -5.56 0.67
CA VAL A 103 11.75 -6.36 0.62
C VAL A 103 11.48 -6.84 -0.80
N HIS A 104 11.59 -5.96 -1.81
CA HIS A 104 11.40 -6.33 -3.21
C HIS A 104 12.44 -7.37 -3.66
N ALA A 105 13.70 -7.17 -3.34
CA ALA A 105 14.78 -8.10 -3.67
C ALA A 105 14.52 -9.49 -3.07
N ALA A 106 14.04 -9.55 -1.80
CA ALA A 106 13.69 -10.81 -1.16
C ALA A 106 12.44 -11.45 -1.80
N ILE A 107 11.42 -10.66 -2.21
CA ILE A 107 10.27 -11.21 -2.95
C ILE A 107 10.72 -11.90 -4.23
N VAL A 108 11.58 -11.26 -5.01
CA VAL A 108 12.04 -11.80 -6.30
C VAL A 108 13.03 -12.98 -6.11
N GLY A 109 13.86 -12.92 -5.06
CA GLY A 109 14.88 -13.94 -4.79
C GLY A 109 14.34 -15.20 -4.11
N ASP A 110 13.40 -15.04 -3.17
CA ASP A 110 13.00 -16.11 -2.26
C ASP A 110 11.63 -16.72 -2.59
N LEU A 111 10.80 -16.02 -3.38
CA LEU A 111 9.45 -16.45 -3.70
C LEU A 111 9.30 -16.82 -5.18
N ARG A 112 8.46 -17.81 -5.45
CA ARG A 112 8.06 -18.14 -6.82
C ARG A 112 6.94 -17.21 -7.29
N VAL A 113 7.31 -15.99 -7.68
CA VAL A 113 6.41 -14.95 -8.21
C VAL A 113 6.91 -14.43 -9.56
N ASP A 114 6.04 -13.77 -10.32
CA ASP A 114 6.46 -13.08 -11.55
C ASP A 114 7.12 -11.75 -11.18
N PRO A 115 8.44 -11.58 -11.38
CA PRO A 115 9.16 -10.36 -10.97
C PRO A 115 8.72 -9.10 -11.76
N GLU A 116 8.14 -9.28 -12.94
CA GLU A 116 7.64 -8.20 -13.80
C GLU A 116 6.18 -7.80 -13.45
N GLN A 117 5.53 -8.54 -12.55
CA GLN A 117 4.12 -8.40 -12.21
C GLN A 117 3.91 -8.17 -10.71
N ILE A 118 4.67 -7.26 -10.13
CA ILE A 118 4.58 -6.87 -8.72
C ILE A 118 3.93 -5.48 -8.63
N ALA A 119 2.74 -5.39 -8.05
CA ALA A 119 2.13 -4.12 -7.65
C ALA A 119 2.41 -3.84 -6.18
N ILE A 120 2.38 -2.57 -5.80
CA ILE A 120 2.51 -2.14 -4.41
C ILE A 120 1.29 -1.32 -4.01
N GLY A 121 0.91 -1.41 -2.74
CA GLY A 121 -0.16 -0.57 -2.21
C GLY A 121 -0.14 -0.52 -0.71
N GLY A 122 -0.96 0.37 -0.16
CA GLY A 122 -1.10 0.46 1.28
C GLY A 122 -2.21 1.39 1.73
N MET A 123 -2.52 1.24 3.00
CA MET A 123 -3.50 2.08 3.67
C MET A 123 -2.80 3.09 4.57
N SER A 124 -3.26 4.35 4.59
CA SER A 124 -2.78 5.39 5.51
C SER A 124 -1.24 5.50 5.48
N ALA A 125 -0.54 5.25 6.59
CA ALA A 125 0.93 5.26 6.67
C ALA A 125 1.59 4.35 5.62
N GLY A 126 1.04 3.15 5.38
CA GLY A 126 1.55 2.24 4.35
C GLY A 126 1.43 2.79 2.93
N GLY A 127 0.30 3.44 2.61
CA GLY A 127 0.13 4.13 1.33
C GLY A 127 1.05 5.35 1.18
N MET A 128 1.34 6.05 2.28
CA MET A 128 2.31 7.17 2.29
C MET A 128 3.74 6.67 2.07
N ALA A 129 4.12 5.53 2.67
CA ALA A 129 5.43 4.91 2.46
C ALA A 129 5.59 4.44 0.99
N ALA A 130 4.57 3.80 0.42
CA ALA A 130 4.56 3.44 -0.99
C ALA A 130 4.74 4.67 -1.89
N ALA A 131 3.94 5.74 -1.68
CA ALA A 131 4.04 6.96 -2.47
C ALA A 131 5.43 7.62 -2.35
N HIS A 132 6.02 7.63 -1.14
CA HIS A 132 7.36 8.18 -0.90
C HIS A 132 8.44 7.38 -1.65
N ARG A 133 8.38 6.05 -1.66
CA ARG A 133 9.35 5.21 -2.39
C ARG A 133 9.22 5.37 -3.91
N LEU A 134 7.99 5.52 -4.42
CA LEU A 134 7.73 5.51 -5.86
C LEU A 134 8.10 6.80 -6.59
N VAL A 135 8.45 7.89 -5.88
CA VAL A 135 9.01 9.09 -6.52
C VAL A 135 10.48 8.93 -6.94
N THR A 136 11.07 7.77 -6.75
CA THR A 136 12.38 7.38 -7.29
C THR A 136 12.21 6.18 -8.22
N PRO A 137 13.16 5.85 -9.10
CA PRO A 137 13.08 4.68 -9.98
C PRO A 137 12.71 3.41 -9.21
N HIS A 138 11.76 2.64 -9.74
CA HIS A 138 11.19 1.48 -9.04
C HIS A 138 10.73 0.40 -10.03
N PRO A 139 10.65 -0.88 -9.60
CA PRO A 139 10.23 -2.01 -10.45
C PRO A 139 8.71 -2.29 -10.43
N TYR A 140 7.92 -1.54 -9.67
CA TYR A 140 6.51 -1.84 -9.46
C TYR A 140 5.64 -1.53 -10.68
N ARG A 141 4.64 -2.41 -10.92
CA ARG A 141 3.75 -2.40 -12.07
C ARG A 141 2.52 -1.50 -11.89
N GLY A 142 2.18 -1.16 -10.68
CA GLY A 142 1.04 -0.29 -10.34
C GLY A 142 1.00 0.03 -8.86
N MET A 143 0.26 1.07 -8.50
CA MET A 143 0.12 1.53 -7.11
C MET A 143 -1.34 1.58 -6.67
N LEU A 144 -1.61 1.11 -5.44
CA LEU A 144 -2.88 1.29 -4.74
C LEU A 144 -2.71 2.15 -3.50
N MET A 145 -3.59 3.13 -3.32
CA MET A 145 -3.60 4.01 -2.15
C MET A 145 -4.97 3.99 -1.49
N GLU A 146 -5.04 3.64 -0.22
CA GLU A 146 -6.30 3.68 0.55
C GLU A 146 -6.17 4.64 1.72
N ALA A 147 -7.12 5.60 1.85
CA ALA A 147 -7.14 6.60 2.91
C ALA A 147 -5.73 7.21 3.15
N SER A 148 -5.06 7.60 2.08
CA SER A 148 -3.65 8.01 2.07
C SER A 148 -3.43 9.19 1.14
N THR A 149 -2.24 9.79 1.17
CA THR A 149 -1.88 10.90 0.26
C THR A 149 -0.37 10.97 0.06
N GLY A 150 0.03 11.44 -1.13
CA GLY A 150 1.40 11.86 -1.42
C GLY A 150 1.61 13.38 -1.31
N ASN A 151 0.60 14.16 -0.88
CA ASN A 151 0.72 15.60 -0.60
C ASN A 151 0.87 15.83 0.90
N TRP A 152 2.10 15.78 1.38
CA TRP A 152 2.39 15.92 2.80
C TRP A 152 2.30 17.37 3.28
N ALA A 153 2.56 18.36 2.40
CA ALA A 153 2.36 19.77 2.70
C ALA A 153 0.90 20.05 3.11
N ALA A 154 -0.09 19.44 2.45
CA ALA A 154 -1.50 19.55 2.83
C ALA A 154 -1.79 18.92 4.20
N GLN A 155 -0.91 18.09 4.74
CA GLN A 155 -1.00 17.43 6.05
C GLN A 155 -0.05 18.04 7.10
N ALA A 156 0.61 19.15 6.82
CA ALA A 156 1.61 19.77 7.71
C ALA A 156 1.07 20.08 9.14
N HIS A 157 -0.26 20.20 9.29
CA HIS A 157 -0.92 20.36 10.59
C HIS A 157 -0.90 19.08 11.47
N ARG A 158 -0.55 17.91 10.89
CA ARG A 158 -0.53 16.65 11.64
C ARG A 158 0.69 16.59 12.57
N PRO A 159 0.56 16.05 13.81
CA PRO A 159 1.65 16.00 14.78
C PRO A 159 2.92 15.36 14.23
N MET A 160 2.83 14.35 13.37
CA MET A 160 3.99 13.67 12.80
C MET A 160 4.88 14.58 11.91
N PHE A 161 4.33 15.67 11.38
CA PHE A 161 5.08 16.62 10.56
C PHE A 161 5.52 17.88 11.30
N GLN A 162 4.93 18.18 12.47
CA GLN A 162 5.25 19.39 13.24
C GLN A 162 6.73 19.55 13.62
N PRO A 163 7.51 18.47 13.87
CA PRO A 163 8.93 18.61 14.14
C PRO A 163 9.78 19.05 12.94
N LEU A 164 9.25 19.00 11.72
CA LEU A 164 9.99 19.34 10.50
C LEU A 164 9.90 20.84 10.19
N SER A 165 11.00 21.41 9.71
CA SER A 165 10.91 22.71 9.02
C SER A 165 10.15 22.56 7.69
N PRO A 166 9.59 23.66 7.14
CA PRO A 166 8.96 23.61 5.83
C PRO A 166 9.86 23.03 4.72
N GLU A 167 11.15 23.35 4.75
CA GLU A 167 12.15 22.87 3.79
C GLU A 167 12.39 21.36 3.97
N ALA A 168 12.50 20.89 5.22
CA ALA A 168 12.66 19.47 5.52
C ALA A 168 11.41 18.67 5.12
N LEU A 169 10.22 19.20 5.34
CA LEU A 169 8.98 18.60 4.88
C LEU A 169 8.93 18.52 3.35
N GLN A 170 9.24 19.62 2.67
CA GLN A 170 9.25 19.69 1.20
C GLN A 170 10.26 18.70 0.59
N ALA A 171 11.42 18.50 1.20
CA ALA A 171 12.42 17.55 0.73
C ALA A 171 11.95 16.10 0.78
N GLN A 172 11.01 15.77 1.68
CA GLN A 172 10.45 14.42 1.85
C GLN A 172 9.07 14.27 1.17
N ASP A 173 8.39 15.37 0.82
CA ASP A 173 7.05 15.36 0.26
C ASP A 173 7.01 14.69 -1.13
N PRO A 174 6.31 13.55 -1.32
CA PRO A 174 6.19 12.92 -2.63
C PRO A 174 5.70 13.87 -3.72
N MET A 175 4.73 14.73 -3.42
CA MET A 175 4.20 15.70 -4.38
C MET A 175 5.27 16.68 -4.87
N ALA A 176 6.16 17.14 -3.99
CA ALA A 176 7.27 18.01 -4.35
C ALA A 176 8.34 17.30 -5.21
N ARG A 177 8.37 15.98 -5.19
CA ARG A 177 9.38 15.11 -5.83
C ARG A 177 8.88 14.41 -7.11
N LEU A 178 7.69 14.75 -7.61
CA LEU A 178 7.09 14.11 -8.79
C LEU A 178 7.89 14.27 -10.10
N ALA A 179 8.90 15.13 -10.13
CA ALA A 179 9.78 15.26 -11.30
C ALA A 179 10.51 13.95 -11.66
N THR A 180 10.73 13.09 -10.69
CA THR A 180 11.40 11.78 -10.84
C THR A 180 10.43 10.59 -10.85
N TRP A 181 9.12 10.85 -10.86
CA TRP A 181 8.09 9.82 -10.93
C TRP A 181 8.19 9.00 -12.21
N THR A 182 8.22 7.68 -12.07
CA THR A 182 8.08 6.75 -13.20
C THR A 182 6.60 6.45 -13.39
N PRO A 183 6.00 6.74 -14.57
CA PRO A 183 4.58 6.53 -14.83
C PRO A 183 4.15 5.07 -14.69
N ILE A 184 3.13 4.84 -13.85
CA ILE A 184 2.47 3.55 -13.64
C ILE A 184 0.98 3.76 -13.39
N PRO A 185 0.11 2.76 -13.63
CA PRO A 185 -1.29 2.82 -13.22
C PRO A 185 -1.44 3.04 -11.70
N VAL A 186 -2.36 3.91 -11.31
CA VAL A 186 -2.66 4.24 -9.91
C VAL A 186 -4.16 4.12 -9.65
N LEU A 187 -4.53 3.39 -8.57
CA LEU A 187 -5.88 3.43 -8.00
C LEU A 187 -5.82 4.00 -6.59
N ALA A 188 -6.52 5.10 -6.38
CA ALA A 188 -6.75 5.65 -5.04
C ALA A 188 -8.19 5.43 -4.59
N GLN A 189 -8.38 5.15 -3.31
CA GLN A 189 -9.69 5.03 -2.66
C GLN A 189 -9.69 5.89 -1.40
N HIS A 190 -10.70 6.77 -1.24
CA HIS A 190 -10.70 7.74 -0.15
C HIS A 190 -12.12 8.12 0.27
N SER A 191 -12.35 8.31 1.59
CA SER A 191 -13.56 8.94 2.09
C SER A 191 -13.44 10.47 1.99
N ARG A 192 -14.49 11.14 1.47
CA ARG A 192 -14.53 12.61 1.43
C ARG A 192 -14.53 13.24 2.82
N LEU A 193 -14.94 12.49 3.83
CA LEU A 193 -15.06 12.92 5.22
C LEU A 193 -13.91 12.39 6.09
N ASP A 194 -12.82 11.89 5.50
CA ASP A 194 -11.67 11.40 6.25
C ASP A 194 -11.14 12.47 7.22
N GLU A 195 -11.22 12.17 8.53
CA GLU A 195 -10.82 13.09 9.59
C GLU A 195 -9.30 13.15 9.78
N TRP A 196 -8.54 12.20 9.22
CA TRP A 196 -7.10 12.11 9.42
C TRP A 196 -6.30 12.53 8.20
N ILE A 197 -6.68 12.10 7.02
CA ILE A 197 -6.03 12.45 5.77
C ILE A 197 -7.01 13.21 4.90
N ARG A 198 -6.77 14.50 4.73
CA ARG A 198 -7.68 15.39 3.98
C ARG A 198 -7.85 14.92 2.55
N PHE A 199 -9.10 14.76 2.14
CA PHE A 199 -9.50 14.35 0.80
C PHE A 199 -8.94 15.28 -0.28
N GLU A 200 -8.97 16.59 -0.05
CA GLU A 200 -8.47 17.61 -0.99
C GLU A 200 -6.96 17.45 -1.24
N GLY A 201 -6.20 17.06 -0.21
CA GLY A 201 -4.77 16.78 -0.35
C GLY A 201 -4.51 15.58 -1.26
N GLN A 202 -5.34 14.53 -1.14
CA GLN A 202 -5.26 13.37 -2.03
C GLN A 202 -5.67 13.75 -3.46
N CYS A 203 -6.75 14.52 -3.64
CA CYS A 203 -7.17 14.98 -4.96
C CYS A 203 -6.06 15.77 -5.67
N ALA A 204 -5.44 16.72 -4.98
CA ALA A 204 -4.34 17.52 -5.53
C ALA A 204 -3.13 16.64 -5.93
N PHE A 205 -2.78 15.64 -5.12
CA PHE A 205 -1.72 14.68 -5.45
C PHE A 205 -2.04 13.88 -6.71
N LEU A 206 -3.26 13.35 -6.82
CA LEU A 206 -3.67 12.57 -7.99
C LEU A 206 -3.76 13.43 -9.27
N GLU A 207 -4.12 14.70 -9.13
CA GLU A 207 -4.13 15.64 -10.26
C GLU A 207 -2.70 15.89 -10.78
N ALA A 208 -1.76 16.15 -9.88
CA ALA A 208 -0.35 16.28 -10.22
C ALA A 208 0.23 14.97 -10.82
N LEU A 209 -0.22 13.80 -10.34
CA LEU A 209 0.15 12.52 -10.94
C LEU A 209 -0.39 12.37 -12.36
N ARG A 210 -1.62 12.77 -12.67
CA ARG A 210 -2.21 12.69 -14.01
C ARG A 210 -1.40 13.49 -15.04
N GLU A 211 -0.84 14.61 -14.65
CA GLU A 211 0.05 15.41 -15.51
C GLU A 211 1.33 14.66 -15.89
N ARG A 212 1.77 13.71 -15.08
CA ARG A 212 2.98 12.90 -15.28
C ARG A 212 2.70 11.52 -15.87
N ASN A 213 1.46 11.04 -15.74
CA ASN A 213 1.01 9.69 -16.10
C ASN A 213 0.18 9.69 -17.40
N THR A 214 0.64 10.36 -18.45
CA THR A 214 -0.14 10.54 -19.69
C THR A 214 -0.61 9.23 -20.32
N ASP A 215 0.17 8.15 -20.18
CA ASP A 215 -0.10 6.84 -20.80
C ASP A 215 -0.67 5.79 -19.83
N HIS A 216 -0.85 6.18 -18.55
CA HIS A 216 -1.33 5.28 -17.50
C HIS A 216 -2.50 5.89 -16.72
N PRO A 217 -3.55 5.10 -16.37
CA PRO A 217 -4.68 5.61 -15.63
C PRO A 217 -4.32 6.01 -14.20
N VAL A 218 -4.87 7.13 -13.74
CA VAL A 218 -4.87 7.56 -12.35
C VAL A 218 -6.34 7.68 -11.91
N GLU A 219 -6.82 6.62 -11.27
CA GLU A 219 -8.21 6.45 -10.87
C GLU A 219 -8.43 6.88 -9.42
N LEU A 220 -9.60 7.48 -9.13
CA LEU A 220 -10.03 7.81 -7.77
C LEU A 220 -11.45 7.27 -7.55
N GLN A 221 -11.59 6.36 -6.59
CA GLN A 221 -12.88 6.03 -5.98
C GLN A 221 -13.06 6.85 -4.71
N ALA A 222 -13.96 7.79 -4.76
CA ALA A 222 -14.36 8.58 -3.59
C ALA A 222 -15.63 8.02 -2.96
N TYR A 223 -15.69 8.04 -1.61
CA TYR A 223 -16.84 7.63 -0.83
C TYR A 223 -17.36 8.83 -0.04
N ASP A 224 -18.67 9.07 -0.05
CA ASP A 224 -19.25 10.24 0.63
C ASP A 224 -19.32 10.04 2.15
N GLN A 225 -19.81 8.88 2.60
CA GLN A 225 -19.88 8.51 4.01
C GLN A 225 -19.77 6.99 4.15
N THR A 226 -18.71 6.52 4.77
CA THR A 226 -18.42 5.10 4.88
C THR A 226 -19.00 4.48 6.14
N GLY A 227 -19.12 5.26 7.21
CA GLY A 227 -19.43 4.81 8.57
C GLY A 227 -18.26 4.12 9.25
N ALA A 228 -17.06 4.18 8.67
CA ALA A 228 -15.85 3.71 9.32
C ALA A 228 -15.43 4.65 10.47
N PRO A 229 -14.71 4.16 11.49
CA PRO A 229 -14.17 5.01 12.53
C PRO A 229 -13.30 6.13 11.93
N LYS A 230 -13.61 7.38 12.28
CA LYS A 230 -12.95 8.59 11.75
C LYS A 230 -13.03 8.74 10.23
N GLU A 231 -14.00 8.07 9.60
CA GLU A 231 -14.13 7.96 8.14
C GLU A 231 -12.77 7.58 7.45
N HIS A 232 -11.85 7.01 8.24
CA HIS A 232 -10.47 6.69 7.87
C HIS A 232 -10.14 5.20 7.94
N ILE A 233 -10.58 4.49 9.01
CA ILE A 233 -10.14 3.11 9.29
C ILE A 233 -10.96 2.12 8.45
N GLY A 234 -10.45 1.76 7.29
CA GLY A 234 -11.17 0.97 6.29
C GLY A 234 -12.29 1.81 5.63
N PHE A 235 -13.18 1.17 4.92
CA PHE A 235 -14.26 1.87 4.20
C PHE A 235 -15.65 1.45 4.69
N GLY A 236 -15.77 0.99 5.94
CA GLY A 236 -17.03 0.66 6.58
C GLY A 236 -17.96 -0.17 5.69
N LYS A 237 -19.17 0.34 5.40
CA LYS A 237 -20.14 -0.33 4.52
C LYS A 237 -19.66 -0.58 3.09
N PHE A 238 -18.61 0.11 2.63
CA PHE A 238 -18.00 -0.06 1.31
C PHE A 238 -16.75 -0.95 1.34
N GLY A 239 -16.37 -1.52 2.48
CA GLY A 239 -15.14 -2.30 2.61
C GLY A 239 -15.04 -3.51 1.68
N ALA A 240 -16.17 -4.16 1.34
CA ALA A 240 -16.21 -5.23 0.35
C ALA A 240 -15.95 -4.69 -1.07
N GLN A 241 -16.66 -3.62 -1.44
CA GLN A 241 -16.50 -2.94 -2.74
C GLN A 241 -15.06 -2.45 -2.94
N ALA A 242 -14.44 -1.86 -1.92
CA ALA A 242 -13.07 -1.37 -1.99
C ALA A 242 -12.07 -2.49 -2.34
N LYS A 243 -12.26 -3.68 -1.74
CA LYS A 243 -11.44 -4.85 -2.03
C LYS A 243 -11.69 -5.45 -3.41
N ASP A 244 -12.93 -5.41 -3.88
CA ASP A 244 -13.28 -5.84 -5.24
C ASP A 244 -12.67 -4.90 -6.30
N LEU A 245 -12.74 -3.58 -6.10
CA LEU A 245 -12.09 -2.59 -6.98
C LEU A 245 -10.56 -2.77 -7.02
N CYS A 246 -9.94 -3.06 -5.86
CA CYS A 246 -8.51 -3.39 -5.81
C CYS A 246 -8.19 -4.61 -6.69
N ARG A 247 -8.94 -5.73 -6.53
CA ARG A 247 -8.77 -6.94 -7.35
C ARG A 247 -8.93 -6.63 -8.84
N ASP A 248 -9.99 -5.91 -9.21
CA ASP A 248 -10.33 -5.64 -10.61
C ASP A 248 -9.29 -4.72 -11.28
N PHE A 249 -8.77 -3.75 -10.52
CA PHE A 249 -7.66 -2.92 -10.97
C PHE A 249 -6.39 -3.76 -11.22
N LEU A 250 -6.03 -4.64 -10.29
CA LEU A 250 -4.85 -5.50 -10.43
C LEU A 250 -4.98 -6.46 -11.63
N LEU A 251 -6.16 -7.05 -11.84
CA LEU A 251 -6.41 -7.89 -13.02
C LEU A 251 -6.15 -7.10 -14.32
N ARG A 252 -6.69 -5.87 -14.44
CA ARG A 252 -6.49 -5.04 -15.63
C ARG A 252 -5.02 -4.73 -15.90
N ILE A 253 -4.24 -4.37 -14.88
CA ILE A 253 -2.84 -3.97 -15.08
C ILE A 253 -1.91 -5.17 -15.34
N PHE A 254 -2.22 -6.34 -14.81
CA PHE A 254 -1.45 -7.56 -15.03
C PHE A 254 -1.78 -8.23 -16.38
N GLU A 255 -3.05 -8.21 -16.81
CA GLU A 255 -3.46 -8.76 -18.14
C GLU A 255 -2.93 -7.93 -19.31
N SER A 256 -2.75 -6.62 -19.16
CA SER A 256 -2.32 -5.75 -20.25
C SER A 256 -0.92 -6.08 -20.80
N ASN A 257 -0.12 -6.86 -20.10
CA ASN A 257 1.22 -7.27 -20.51
C ASN A 257 1.26 -8.66 -21.20
N SER A 258 0.24 -9.49 -20.98
CA SER A 258 0.19 -10.83 -21.60
C SER A 258 -0.08 -10.78 -23.12
N ARG A 259 -0.29 -9.58 -23.69
CA ARG A 259 -0.60 -9.36 -25.11
C ARG A 259 0.50 -8.64 -25.90
N ARG A 260 1.64 -8.38 -25.27
CA ARG A 260 2.85 -7.85 -25.93
C ARG A 260 3.92 -8.93 -25.99
#